data_23315d1e76c7c1e85d905441b72848c7
#
_entry.id   23315d1e76c7c1e85d905441b72848c7
#
_cell.length_a   1.000
_cell.length_b   1.000
_cell.length_c   1.000
_cell.angle_alpha   90.00
_cell.angle_beta   90.00
_cell.angle_gamma   90.00
#
_symmetry.space_group_name_H-M   'P 1'
#
loop_
_entity.id
_entity.type
_entity.pdbx_description
1 polymer ?
#
loop_
_entity_poly.entity_id
_entity_poly.type
_entity_poly.pdbx_seq_one_letter_code
_entity_poly.pdbx_strand_id
1 'polypeptide(L)'
;MAYFEMFPKLFYDNKGDGKETLQTNLLTRLVLRTDMRDDAFDFDYYDVKDGETPEMIAFKSYDDVELHWTIFLANNIVDYYEDWPMSVQRFEEFVKEKYANPQAIHHYEITQTSGDTTETIDVGMNTVDYPSATPISNYTYEDRLQEKKRQIRLIPVSYTHL
;
A
#
# COMPACT_ATOMS: atom_id res chain seq x y z
N MET A 1 -14.33 4.90 -16.09
CA MET A 1 -15.50 4.72 -15.18
C MET A 1 -15.19 5.41 -13.86
N ALA A 2 -15.94 6.45 -13.53
CA ALA A 2 -15.65 7.22 -12.31
C ALA A 2 -16.04 6.44 -11.04
N TYR A 3 -15.19 6.51 -10.01
CA TYR A 3 -15.35 5.78 -8.75
C TYR A 3 -16.75 5.90 -8.13
N PHE A 4 -17.31 7.11 -8.11
CA PHE A 4 -18.61 7.36 -7.47
C PHE A 4 -19.83 6.92 -8.29
N GLU A 5 -19.68 6.54 -9.56
CA GLU A 5 -20.79 6.05 -10.39
C GLU A 5 -21.36 4.72 -9.87
N MET A 6 -20.51 3.92 -9.23
CA MET A 6 -20.87 2.59 -8.69
C MET A 6 -21.55 2.67 -7.31
N PHE A 7 -21.59 3.84 -6.69
CA PHE A 7 -22.18 4.00 -5.36
C PHE A 7 -23.72 4.01 -5.42
N PRO A 8 -24.39 3.37 -4.44
CA PRO A 8 -25.83 3.43 -4.35
C PRO A 8 -26.31 4.85 -4.17
N LYS A 9 -27.45 5.18 -4.76
CA LYS A 9 -28.11 6.47 -4.60
C LYS A 9 -29.20 6.37 -3.56
N LEU A 10 -29.37 7.41 -2.78
CA LEU A 10 -30.42 7.54 -1.79
C LEU A 10 -31.11 8.90 -1.88
N PHE A 11 -32.36 8.96 -1.45
CA PHE A 11 -33.07 10.21 -1.29
C PHE A 11 -32.68 10.84 0.06
N TYR A 12 -32.24 12.09 0.02
CA TYR A 12 -31.79 12.81 1.19
C TYR A 12 -32.23 14.26 1.17
N ASP A 13 -32.78 14.75 2.30
CA ASP A 13 -33.11 16.17 2.49
C ASP A 13 -31.89 16.91 3.03
N ASN A 14 -31.10 17.50 2.12
CA ASN A 14 -29.86 18.22 2.45
C ASN A 14 -30.10 19.57 3.14
N LYS A 15 -31.32 20.13 3.00
CA LYS A 15 -31.65 21.48 3.53
C LYS A 15 -32.56 21.45 4.75
N GLY A 16 -33.15 20.30 5.08
CA GLY A 16 -34.12 20.17 6.14
C GLY A 16 -35.46 20.86 5.81
N ASP A 17 -35.73 21.07 4.50
CA ASP A 17 -36.97 21.74 4.01
C ASP A 17 -38.07 20.76 3.62
N GLY A 18 -37.90 19.49 3.89
CA GLY A 18 -38.81 18.40 3.54
C GLY A 18 -38.77 17.99 2.06
N LYS A 19 -37.84 18.52 1.29
CA LYS A 19 -37.62 18.15 -0.12
C LYS A 19 -36.42 17.22 -0.27
N GLU A 20 -36.70 15.97 -0.57
CA GLU A 20 -35.66 14.98 -0.81
C GLU A 20 -35.10 15.13 -2.23
N THR A 21 -33.79 15.02 -2.34
CA THR A 21 -33.06 14.97 -3.61
C THR A 21 -32.29 13.67 -3.69
N LEU A 22 -32.21 13.11 -4.91
CA LEU A 22 -31.44 11.87 -5.15
C LEU A 22 -29.95 12.19 -5.10
N GLN A 23 -29.24 11.63 -4.15
CA GLN A 23 -27.81 11.86 -3.92
C GLN A 23 -27.03 10.53 -3.87
N THR A 24 -25.75 10.59 -4.23
CA THR A 24 -24.84 9.45 -4.11
C THR A 24 -24.52 9.22 -2.64
N ASN A 25 -24.66 7.99 -2.17
CA ASN A 25 -24.35 7.62 -0.79
C ASN A 25 -22.84 7.48 -0.60
N LEU A 26 -22.18 8.54 -0.14
CA LEU A 26 -20.74 8.58 0.14
C LEU A 26 -20.34 7.89 1.46
N LEU A 27 -21.30 7.45 2.26
CA LEU A 27 -21.04 6.71 3.50
C LEU A 27 -20.75 5.22 3.25
N THR A 28 -20.98 4.75 2.02
CA THR A 28 -20.68 3.38 1.61
C THR A 28 -19.22 3.27 1.18
N ARG A 29 -18.55 2.20 1.59
CA ARG A 29 -17.20 1.87 1.13
C ARG A 29 -17.25 0.66 0.21
N LEU A 30 -16.56 0.75 -0.93
CA LEU A 30 -16.30 -0.40 -1.78
C LEU A 30 -15.21 -1.26 -1.16
N VAL A 31 -15.38 -2.57 -1.23
CA VAL A 31 -14.37 -3.55 -0.84
C VAL A 31 -14.35 -4.67 -1.87
N LEU A 32 -13.19 -5.25 -2.11
CA LEU A 32 -13.10 -6.47 -2.90
C LEU A 32 -13.78 -7.63 -2.15
N ARG A 33 -14.43 -8.50 -2.89
CA ARG A 33 -14.95 -9.75 -2.34
C ARG A 33 -13.79 -10.56 -1.76
N THR A 34 -14.03 -11.23 -0.65
CA THR A 34 -12.99 -11.98 0.08
C THR A 34 -12.43 -13.12 -0.76
N ASP A 35 -13.26 -13.81 -1.54
CA ASP A 35 -12.85 -14.86 -2.46
C ASP A 35 -11.88 -14.36 -3.55
N MET A 36 -12.12 -13.16 -4.10
CA MET A 36 -11.21 -12.54 -5.08
C MET A 36 -9.93 -12.01 -4.44
N ARG A 37 -10.03 -11.49 -3.22
CA ARG A 37 -8.86 -10.90 -2.52
C ARG A 37 -7.82 -11.94 -2.14
N ASP A 38 -8.27 -13.13 -1.80
CA ASP A 38 -7.43 -14.21 -1.27
C ASP A 38 -6.90 -15.14 -2.39
N ASP A 39 -7.38 -14.99 -3.62
CA ASP A 39 -6.87 -15.75 -4.77
C ASP A 39 -5.69 -15.01 -5.43
N ALA A 40 -4.48 -15.57 -5.24
CA ALA A 40 -3.25 -15.00 -5.78
C ALA A 40 -3.18 -15.05 -7.34
N PHE A 41 -4.01 -15.86 -7.98
CA PHE A 41 -4.05 -15.98 -9.44
C PHE A 41 -4.91 -14.89 -10.12
N ASP A 42 -5.69 -14.17 -9.34
CA ASP A 42 -6.56 -13.11 -9.85
C ASP A 42 -5.87 -11.74 -9.96
N PHE A 43 -4.57 -11.64 -9.65
CA PHE A 43 -3.84 -10.38 -9.66
C PHE A 43 -2.55 -10.47 -10.47
N ASP A 44 -2.29 -9.40 -11.20
CA ASP A 44 -0.95 -9.11 -11.74
C ASP A 44 -0.13 -8.36 -10.69
N TYR A 45 1.18 -8.65 -10.62
CA TYR A 45 2.08 -7.96 -9.70
C TYR A 45 2.87 -6.89 -10.45
N TYR A 46 3.02 -5.73 -9.82
CA TYR A 46 3.74 -4.60 -10.37
C TYR A 46 4.66 -3.97 -9.32
N ASP A 47 5.91 -3.71 -9.69
CA ASP A 47 6.85 -2.98 -8.84
C ASP A 47 6.82 -1.50 -9.20
N VAL A 48 6.31 -0.68 -8.27
CA VAL A 48 6.20 0.77 -8.42
C VAL A 48 7.58 1.40 -8.56
N LYS A 49 7.82 2.08 -9.66
CA LYS A 49 9.08 2.79 -9.91
C LYS A 49 9.12 4.11 -9.16
N ASP A 50 10.33 4.64 -9.00
CA ASP A 50 10.51 5.93 -8.33
C ASP A 50 9.68 7.05 -8.98
N GLY A 51 8.90 7.73 -8.16
CA GLY A 51 8.05 8.85 -8.59
C GLY A 51 6.81 8.47 -9.39
N GLU A 52 6.49 7.16 -9.57
CA GLU A 52 5.24 6.76 -10.21
C GLU A 52 4.04 6.99 -9.29
N THR A 53 2.98 7.56 -9.85
CA THR A 53 1.70 7.74 -9.17
C THR A 53 0.71 6.65 -9.57
N PRO A 54 -0.33 6.38 -8.76
CA PRO A 54 -1.36 5.41 -9.10
C PRO A 54 -2.04 5.69 -10.43
N GLU A 55 -2.21 6.98 -10.77
CA GLU A 55 -2.82 7.41 -12.03
C GLU A 55 -1.93 7.04 -13.24
N MET A 56 -0.60 7.18 -13.11
CA MET A 56 0.35 6.78 -14.15
C MET A 56 0.30 5.28 -14.38
N ILE A 57 0.21 4.49 -13.30
CA ILE A 57 0.14 3.03 -13.38
C ILE A 57 -1.22 2.61 -13.96
N ALA A 58 -2.32 3.24 -13.55
CA ALA A 58 -3.65 3.00 -14.11
C ALA A 58 -3.68 3.25 -15.63
N PHE A 59 -3.10 4.36 -16.07
CA PHE A 59 -2.99 4.65 -17.50
C PHE A 59 -2.17 3.59 -18.26
N LYS A 60 -1.03 3.16 -17.71
CA LYS A 60 -0.18 2.13 -18.33
C LYS A 60 -0.85 0.77 -18.41
N SER A 61 -1.61 0.39 -17.37
CA SER A 61 -2.16 -0.96 -17.24
C SER A 61 -3.58 -1.08 -17.79
N TYR A 62 -4.36 0.00 -17.73
CA TYR A 62 -5.79 -0.01 -18.05
C TYR A 62 -6.17 0.96 -19.18
N ASP A 63 -5.23 1.79 -19.67
CA ASP A 63 -5.47 2.88 -20.63
C ASP A 63 -6.50 3.92 -20.14
N ASP A 64 -6.73 3.96 -18.83
CA ASP A 64 -7.69 4.87 -18.18
C ASP A 64 -7.17 5.34 -16.82
N VAL A 65 -6.89 6.64 -16.72
CA VAL A 65 -6.40 7.29 -15.50
C VAL A 65 -7.43 7.21 -14.35
N GLU A 66 -8.72 7.24 -14.69
CA GLU A 66 -9.79 7.20 -13.69
C GLU A 66 -9.86 5.86 -12.92
N LEU A 67 -9.24 4.81 -13.44
CA LEU A 67 -9.20 3.50 -12.78
C LEU A 67 -8.15 3.38 -11.66
N HIS A 68 -7.42 4.45 -11.30
CA HIS A 68 -6.45 4.42 -10.20
C HIS A 68 -7.03 3.92 -8.86
N TRP A 69 -8.32 4.14 -8.62
CA TRP A 69 -9.00 3.66 -7.42
C TRP A 69 -9.04 2.12 -7.31
N THR A 70 -8.96 1.39 -8.43
CA THR A 70 -8.89 -0.08 -8.43
C THR A 70 -7.58 -0.56 -7.83
N ILE A 71 -6.49 0.19 -8.04
CA ILE A 71 -5.17 -0.07 -7.44
C ILE A 71 -5.25 0.09 -5.92
N PHE A 72 -5.87 1.16 -5.43
CA PHE A 72 -6.09 1.37 -4.00
C PHE A 72 -6.91 0.23 -3.38
N LEU A 73 -7.98 -0.17 -4.07
CA LEU A 73 -8.86 -1.23 -3.62
C LEU A 73 -8.14 -2.59 -3.56
N ALA A 74 -7.34 -2.95 -4.59
CA ALA A 74 -6.60 -4.21 -4.67
C ALA A 74 -5.54 -4.34 -3.57
N ASN A 75 -4.95 -3.21 -3.14
CA ASN A 75 -3.87 -3.15 -2.16
C ASN A 75 -4.31 -2.69 -0.77
N ASN A 76 -5.62 -2.48 -0.57
CA ASN A 76 -6.19 -1.95 0.68
C ASN A 76 -5.54 -0.63 1.12
N ILE A 77 -5.15 0.22 0.17
CA ILE A 77 -4.59 1.55 0.41
C ILE A 77 -5.72 2.46 0.86
N VAL A 78 -5.60 3.03 2.04
CA VAL A 78 -6.58 3.93 2.66
C VAL A 78 -6.06 5.35 2.68
N ASP A 79 -4.81 5.52 3.04
CA ASP A 79 -4.12 6.81 3.03
C ASP A 79 -2.98 6.77 1.99
N TYR A 80 -3.16 7.55 0.91
CA TYR A 80 -2.16 7.64 -0.14
C TYR A 80 -0.79 8.11 0.37
N TYR A 81 -0.77 9.04 1.32
CA TYR A 81 0.49 9.61 1.81
C TYR A 81 1.28 8.65 2.70
N GLU A 82 0.59 7.76 3.40
CA GLU A 82 1.24 6.79 4.28
C GLU A 82 1.48 5.44 3.61
N ASP A 83 0.52 4.98 2.80
CA ASP A 83 0.52 3.62 2.25
C ASP A 83 1.24 3.53 0.91
N TRP A 84 1.34 4.62 0.13
CA TRP A 84 2.04 4.63 -1.14
C TRP A 84 3.56 4.75 -0.95
N PRO A 85 4.40 4.08 -1.80
CA PRO A 85 5.84 4.23 -1.70
C PRO A 85 6.28 5.66 -2.01
N MET A 86 7.14 6.19 -1.15
CA MET A 86 7.71 7.52 -1.33
C MET A 86 8.71 7.53 -2.49
N SER A 87 8.88 8.69 -3.13
CA SER A 87 10.02 8.90 -4.01
C SER A 87 11.33 8.89 -3.20
N VAL A 88 12.44 8.58 -3.85
CA VAL A 88 13.77 8.53 -3.21
C VAL A 88 14.08 9.83 -2.47
N GLN A 89 13.80 10.98 -3.10
CA GLN A 89 14.04 12.27 -2.48
C GLN A 89 13.20 12.46 -1.21
N ARG A 90 11.89 12.16 -1.27
CA ARG A 90 10.99 12.31 -0.12
C ARG A 90 11.34 11.34 1.00
N PHE A 91 11.77 10.13 0.65
CA PHE A 91 12.22 9.13 1.60
C PHE A 91 13.47 9.60 2.37
N GLU A 92 14.46 10.17 1.69
CA GLU A 92 15.64 10.72 2.35
C GLU A 92 15.30 11.87 3.32
N GLU A 93 14.39 12.76 2.93
CA GLU A 93 13.89 13.82 3.79
C GLU A 93 13.18 13.24 5.02
N PHE A 94 12.27 12.30 4.82
CA PHE A 94 11.52 11.62 5.87
C PHE A 94 12.43 10.96 6.90
N VAL A 95 13.45 10.21 6.46
CA VAL A 95 14.38 9.54 7.38
C VAL A 95 15.21 10.56 8.18
N LYS A 96 15.63 11.68 7.57
CA LYS A 96 16.34 12.77 8.26
C LYS A 96 15.45 13.51 9.27
N GLU A 97 14.17 13.66 8.97
CA GLU A 97 13.19 14.27 9.89
C GLU A 97 12.86 13.36 11.08
N LYS A 98 12.74 12.06 10.81
CA LYS A 98 12.32 11.07 11.81
C LYS A 98 13.44 10.69 12.77
N TYR A 99 14.68 10.61 12.29
CA TYR A 99 15.82 10.12 13.06
C TYR A 99 16.94 11.15 13.15
N ALA A 100 17.38 11.44 14.36
CA ALA A 100 18.56 12.30 14.59
C ALA A 100 19.83 11.72 13.95
N ASN A 101 19.96 10.40 13.91
CA ASN A 101 21.02 9.69 13.21
C ASN A 101 20.44 8.51 12.40
N PRO A 102 20.29 8.67 11.08
CA PRO A 102 19.80 7.59 10.19
C PRO A 102 20.66 6.33 10.20
N GLN A 103 21.96 6.45 10.47
CA GLN A 103 22.89 5.32 10.49
C GLN A 103 23.01 4.64 11.87
N ALA A 104 22.31 5.15 12.88
CA ALA A 104 22.28 4.48 14.18
C ALA A 104 21.57 3.13 14.06
N ILE A 105 21.96 2.20 14.93
CA ILE A 105 21.39 0.87 14.97
C ILE A 105 19.95 0.96 15.47
N HIS A 106 19.01 0.44 14.67
CA HIS A 106 17.61 0.30 15.03
C HIS A 106 17.40 -0.98 15.87
N HIS A 107 17.92 -2.10 15.38
CA HIS A 107 17.84 -3.40 16.03
C HIS A 107 18.89 -4.36 15.45
N TYR A 108 18.98 -5.54 16.00
CA TYR A 108 19.81 -6.62 15.48
C TYR A 108 18.93 -7.76 14.97
N GLU A 109 19.38 -8.43 13.92
CA GLU A 109 18.70 -9.56 13.31
C GLU A 109 19.60 -10.78 13.27
N ILE A 110 18.99 -11.96 13.46
CA ILE A 110 19.62 -13.25 13.19
C ILE A 110 18.87 -13.95 12.06
N THR A 111 19.61 -14.67 11.24
CA THR A 111 19.03 -15.55 10.23
C THR A 111 19.00 -16.97 10.79
N GLN A 112 17.82 -17.55 10.86
CA GLN A 112 17.62 -18.94 11.29
C GLN A 112 17.14 -19.77 10.11
N THR A 113 17.83 -20.88 9.85
CA THR A 113 17.45 -21.82 8.80
C THR A 113 16.99 -23.13 9.45
N SER A 114 15.81 -23.59 9.07
CA SER A 114 15.24 -24.87 9.49
C SER A 114 14.71 -25.62 8.27
N GLY A 115 15.43 -26.66 7.84
CA GLY A 115 15.16 -27.33 6.57
C GLY A 115 15.31 -26.37 5.39
N ASP A 116 14.28 -26.27 4.56
CA ASP A 116 14.25 -25.40 3.40
C ASP A 116 13.76 -23.97 3.70
N THR A 117 13.40 -23.68 4.96
CA THR A 117 12.89 -22.37 5.36
C THR A 117 13.98 -21.56 6.04
N THR A 118 14.18 -20.33 5.57
CA THR A 118 15.09 -19.35 6.17
C THR A 118 14.27 -18.14 6.61
N GLU A 119 14.33 -17.83 7.90
CA GLU A 119 13.63 -16.68 8.49
C GLU A 119 14.61 -15.73 9.16
N THR A 120 14.27 -14.44 9.09
CA THR A 120 15.00 -13.38 9.79
C THR A 120 14.23 -12.99 11.04
N ILE A 121 14.89 -13.10 12.19
CA ILE A 121 14.29 -12.85 13.50
C ILE A 121 14.90 -11.59 14.09
N ASP A 122 14.05 -10.64 14.47
CA ASP A 122 14.45 -9.46 15.23
C ASP A 122 14.74 -9.85 16.69
N VAL A 123 15.97 -9.61 17.15
CA VAL A 123 16.43 -9.87 18.54
C VAL A 123 16.56 -8.59 19.35
N GLY A 124 16.06 -7.47 18.85
CA GLY A 124 16.11 -6.17 19.48
C GLY A 124 17.55 -5.67 19.65
N MET A 125 17.87 -5.14 20.82
CA MET A 125 19.22 -4.64 21.16
C MET A 125 20.05 -5.69 21.93
N ASN A 126 19.61 -6.95 21.98
CA ASN A 126 20.28 -8.00 22.74
C ASN A 126 21.39 -8.66 21.93
N THR A 127 22.62 -8.18 22.10
CA THR A 127 23.82 -8.77 21.49
C THR A 127 24.55 -9.77 22.41
N VAL A 128 24.14 -9.87 23.67
CA VAL A 128 24.79 -10.74 24.63
C VAL A 128 24.47 -12.20 24.35
N ASP A 129 23.19 -12.49 24.11
CA ASP A 129 22.73 -13.84 23.78
C ASP A 129 22.94 -14.18 22.28
N TYR A 130 23.06 -13.15 21.43
CA TYR A 130 23.19 -13.28 19.98
C TYR A 130 24.40 -12.53 19.42
N PRO A 131 25.64 -12.99 19.71
CA PRO A 131 26.86 -12.27 19.31
C PRO A 131 27.13 -12.25 17.80
N SER A 132 26.43 -13.10 17.03
CA SER A 132 26.50 -13.15 15.56
C SER A 132 25.39 -12.34 14.87
N ALA A 133 24.57 -11.63 15.63
CA ALA A 133 23.46 -10.85 15.05
C ALA A 133 23.97 -9.68 14.20
N THR A 134 23.31 -9.48 13.07
CA THR A 134 23.63 -8.40 12.12
C THR A 134 22.94 -7.11 12.55
N PRO A 135 23.65 -5.98 12.66
CA PRO A 135 23.03 -4.69 12.97
C PRO A 135 22.26 -4.15 11.77
N ILE A 136 21.04 -3.70 12.02
CA ILE A 136 20.20 -3.02 11.04
C ILE A 136 20.10 -1.54 11.42
N SER A 137 20.44 -0.64 10.49
CA SER A 137 20.33 0.80 10.73
C SER A 137 18.88 1.28 10.61
N ASN A 138 18.59 2.47 11.19
CA ASN A 138 17.31 3.14 11.02
C ASN A 138 16.97 3.33 9.54
N TYR A 139 17.95 3.72 8.73
CA TYR A 139 17.78 3.88 7.28
C TYR A 139 17.36 2.56 6.61
N THR A 140 18.09 1.49 6.88
CA THR A 140 17.81 0.16 6.30
C THR A 140 16.45 -0.37 6.72
N TYR A 141 16.04 -0.12 7.95
CA TYR A 141 14.72 -0.52 8.44
C TYR A 141 13.59 0.19 7.67
N GLU A 142 13.68 1.51 7.55
CA GLU A 142 12.67 2.28 6.80
C GLU A 142 12.66 1.96 5.30
N ASP A 143 13.85 1.75 4.71
CA ASP A 143 13.99 1.35 3.31
C ASP A 143 13.28 0.03 3.02
N ARG A 144 13.45 -0.96 3.88
CA ARG A 144 12.71 -2.24 3.77
C ARG A 144 11.19 -2.08 3.87
N LEU A 145 10.71 -1.13 4.69
CA LEU A 145 9.28 -0.82 4.76
C LEU A 145 8.78 -0.18 3.46
N GLN A 146 9.57 0.70 2.84
CA GLN A 146 9.24 1.28 1.54
C GLN A 146 9.26 0.24 0.42
N GLU A 147 10.26 -0.65 0.40
CA GLU A 147 10.33 -1.74 -0.60
C GLU A 147 9.10 -2.67 -0.53
N LYS A 148 8.60 -2.97 0.65
CA LYS A 148 7.34 -3.74 0.79
C LYS A 148 6.13 -3.04 0.18
N LYS A 149 6.10 -1.68 0.19
CA LYS A 149 5.01 -0.89 -0.42
C LYS A 149 5.12 -0.82 -1.94
N ARG A 150 6.32 -1.02 -2.52
CA ARG A 150 6.53 -0.99 -3.97
C ARG A 150 5.86 -2.14 -4.71
N GLN A 151 5.74 -3.27 -4.05
CA GLN A 151 5.12 -4.45 -4.63
C GLN A 151 3.61 -4.39 -4.51
N ILE A 152 2.94 -3.95 -5.57
CA ILE A 152 1.49 -3.79 -5.61
C ILE A 152 0.83 -4.86 -6.48
N ARG A 153 -0.45 -5.09 -6.20
CA ARG A 153 -1.33 -5.96 -7.00
C ARG A 153 -2.19 -5.12 -7.93
N LEU A 154 -2.33 -5.56 -9.15
CA LEU A 154 -3.20 -4.96 -10.16
C LEU A 154 -4.31 -5.94 -10.51
N ILE A 155 -5.54 -5.44 -10.66
CA ILE A 155 -6.66 -6.24 -11.15
C ILE A 155 -6.46 -6.44 -12.66
N PRO A 156 -6.46 -7.69 -13.19
CA PRO A 156 -6.27 -7.93 -14.61
C PRO A 156 -7.29 -7.20 -15.48
N VAL A 157 -6.86 -6.78 -16.66
CA VAL A 157 -7.68 -6.00 -17.62
C VAL A 157 -9.00 -6.70 -17.99
N SER A 158 -9.04 -8.03 -17.99
CA SER A 158 -10.24 -8.81 -18.25
C SER A 158 -11.41 -8.51 -17.31
N TYR A 159 -11.13 -7.97 -16.12
CA TYR A 159 -12.14 -7.60 -15.12
C TYR A 159 -12.46 -6.10 -15.09
N THR A 160 -11.66 -5.25 -15.75
CA THR A 160 -11.86 -3.80 -15.73
C THR A 160 -12.80 -3.29 -16.82
N HIS A 161 -13.15 -4.13 -17.81
CA HIS A 161 -14.03 -3.80 -18.95
C HIS A 161 -15.46 -4.38 -18.82
N LEU A 162 -15.88 -4.73 -17.60
CA LEU A 162 -17.27 -5.10 -17.29
C LEU A 162 -18.10 -3.83 -16.87
#